data_76d1802dc87cf94aa2215257e8a94269
#
_entry.id   76d1802dc87cf94aa2215257e8a94269
#
_cell.length_a   1.000
_cell.length_b   1.000
_cell.length_c   1.000
_cell.angle_alpha   90.00
_cell.angle_beta   90.00
_cell.angle_gamma   90.00
#
_symmetry.space_group_name_H-M   'P 1'
#
loop_
_entity.id
_entity.type
_entity.pdbx_description
1 polymer ?
#
loop_
_entity_poly.entity_id
_entity_poly.type
_entity_poly.pdbx_seq_one_letter_code
_entity_poly.pdbx_strand_id
1 'polypeptide(L)'
;QLHRRARRQRQMCIRDSPKIISVDDHVVEPPDLWVERLPSKYKDKGPRVERDRAIFNFEGGVFSYEKGAKDGEECDWWIYDDLIYPFPKLSAAVGFDSLDVTPVTFDQIRPGCWKQKERLEDMDANHVEASVNFPNVLPRFCGQAFLERQDKELALLCVKAYNDWMIDEWCAGDGKGRLIPMTIVPLWDPLLAAEEIRRCADKGSHAIAFTENPHPLGLPSIHAADNHWDPVFQACSDTETILNMHIGSSSKMPATSPDAPFAVSSTITFSNAMGSFCDYILSGVFDRFPDLRIAYAEGQVGWMPYVIERMDKLWEERDLSLIHISEPTRRAI
;
A
#
# COMPACT_ATOMS: atom_id res chain seq x y z
N GLN A 1 -30.44 24.11 -31.05
CA GLN A 1 -31.13 24.08 -29.72
C GLN A 1 -30.92 22.74 -29.01
N LEU A 2 -30.95 21.59 -29.67
CA LEU A 2 -30.70 20.26 -29.09
C LEU A 2 -29.31 20.11 -28.52
N HIS A 3 -28.27 20.58 -29.21
CA HIS A 3 -26.88 20.56 -28.71
C HIS A 3 -26.64 21.46 -27.48
N ARG A 4 -27.35 22.60 -27.38
CA ARG A 4 -27.29 23.47 -26.19
C ARG A 4 -28.03 22.86 -25.00
N ARG A 5 -29.13 22.15 -25.23
CA ARG A 5 -29.86 21.41 -24.16
C ARG A 5 -29.02 20.21 -23.66
N ALA A 6 -28.39 19.45 -24.55
CA ALA A 6 -27.51 18.34 -24.17
C ALA A 6 -26.28 18.80 -23.36
N ARG A 7 -25.66 19.95 -23.73
CA ARG A 7 -24.59 20.58 -22.94
C ARG A 7 -25.07 21.07 -21.57
N ARG A 8 -26.26 21.70 -21.50
CA ARG A 8 -26.81 22.10 -20.18
C ARG A 8 -27.22 20.92 -19.32
N GLN A 9 -27.78 19.85 -19.90
CA GLN A 9 -28.04 18.61 -19.16
C GLN A 9 -26.75 17.93 -18.67
N ARG A 10 -25.69 17.87 -19.48
CA ARG A 10 -24.38 17.38 -19.03
C ARG A 10 -23.81 18.27 -17.92
N GLN A 11 -23.90 19.59 -18.02
CA GLN A 11 -23.45 20.49 -16.94
C GLN A 11 -24.32 20.43 -15.68
N MET A 12 -25.62 20.14 -15.78
CA MET A 12 -26.46 19.89 -14.61
C MET A 12 -26.16 18.54 -13.96
N CYS A 13 -25.97 17.48 -14.75
CA CYS A 13 -25.56 16.16 -14.21
C CYS A 13 -24.20 16.21 -13.50
N ILE A 14 -23.28 17.05 -13.97
CA ILE A 14 -21.95 17.23 -13.34
C ILE A 14 -22.05 17.96 -11.99
N ARG A 15 -22.99 18.87 -11.79
CA ARG A 15 -23.16 19.58 -10.51
C ARG A 15 -23.83 18.74 -9.42
N ASP A 16 -24.58 17.71 -9.79
CA ASP A 16 -25.31 16.82 -8.88
C ASP A 16 -24.64 15.41 -8.79
N SER A 17 -23.48 15.20 -9.40
CA SER A 17 -22.74 13.95 -9.27
C SER A 17 -22.23 13.80 -7.85
N PRO A 18 -22.41 12.64 -7.21
CA PRO A 18 -21.84 12.38 -5.89
C PRO A 18 -20.31 12.54 -5.97
N LYS A 19 -19.74 13.19 -4.98
CA LYS A 19 -18.31 13.28 -4.83
C LYS A 19 -17.75 11.93 -4.38
N ILE A 20 -16.64 11.55 -4.95
CA ILE A 20 -15.96 10.28 -4.65
C ILE A 20 -14.90 10.54 -3.60
N ILE A 21 -14.84 9.71 -2.56
CA ILE A 21 -13.69 9.58 -1.69
C ILE A 21 -12.99 8.29 -2.11
N SER A 22 -11.81 8.41 -2.69
CA SER A 22 -10.99 7.26 -3.07
C SER A 22 -10.14 6.81 -1.89
N VAL A 23 -10.31 5.56 -1.47
CA VAL A 23 -9.61 4.98 -0.31
C VAL A 23 -8.50 4.01 -0.71
N ASP A 24 -8.24 3.91 -2.02
CA ASP A 24 -7.30 2.97 -2.61
C ASP A 24 -6.67 3.57 -3.87
N ASP A 25 -6.01 4.70 -3.70
CA ASP A 25 -5.16 5.29 -4.72
C ASP A 25 -3.69 5.01 -4.40
N HIS A 26 -2.85 5.15 -5.42
CA HIS A 26 -1.40 5.05 -5.29
C HIS A 26 -0.71 6.34 -5.71
N VAL A 27 0.43 6.60 -5.09
CA VAL A 27 1.35 7.65 -5.55
C VAL A 27 2.67 7.02 -5.95
N VAL A 28 3.19 7.41 -7.11
CA VAL A 28 4.55 7.06 -7.52
C VAL A 28 5.52 8.00 -6.83
N GLU A 29 6.47 7.46 -6.11
CA GLU A 29 7.49 8.23 -5.40
C GLU A 29 8.33 9.05 -6.40
N PRO A 30 8.52 10.37 -6.18
CA PRO A 30 9.39 11.18 -7.03
C PRO A 30 10.84 10.65 -7.09
N PRO A 31 11.52 10.74 -8.24
CA PRO A 31 12.84 10.16 -8.43
C PRO A 31 13.93 10.75 -7.51
N ASP A 32 13.72 11.93 -7.01
CA ASP A 32 14.64 12.70 -6.15
C ASP A 32 14.28 12.63 -4.65
N LEU A 33 13.18 11.99 -4.28
CA LEU A 33 12.65 11.97 -2.91
C LEU A 33 13.72 11.71 -1.85
N TRP A 34 14.47 10.63 -1.99
CA TRP A 34 15.50 10.23 -1.01
C TRP A 34 16.82 10.96 -1.20
N VAL A 35 17.20 11.24 -2.44
CA VAL A 35 18.44 11.96 -2.76
C VAL A 35 18.45 13.36 -2.14
N GLU A 36 17.32 14.03 -2.08
CA GLU A 36 17.21 15.35 -1.47
C GLU A 36 17.20 15.32 0.06
N ARG A 37 16.62 14.27 0.68
CA ARG A 37 16.33 14.22 2.12
C ARG A 37 17.35 13.43 2.95
N LEU A 38 18.06 12.51 2.33
CA LEU A 38 19.05 11.72 3.06
C LEU A 38 20.30 12.53 3.41
N PRO A 39 20.93 12.29 4.59
CA PRO A 39 22.24 12.85 4.92
C PRO A 39 23.28 12.54 3.83
N SER A 40 24.23 13.46 3.61
CA SER A 40 25.22 13.36 2.53
C SER A 40 25.98 12.04 2.50
N LYS A 41 26.28 11.44 3.67
CA LYS A 41 26.97 10.14 3.78
C LYS A 41 26.19 8.96 3.18
N TYR A 42 24.88 9.11 2.98
CA TYR A 42 23.98 8.06 2.48
C TYR A 42 23.42 8.31 1.08
N LYS A 43 23.68 9.47 0.48
CA LYS A 43 23.10 9.82 -0.84
C LYS A 43 23.45 8.83 -1.94
N ASP A 44 24.68 8.30 -1.94
CA ASP A 44 25.13 7.33 -2.93
C ASP A 44 24.63 5.89 -2.66
N LYS A 45 24.19 5.61 -1.41
CA LYS A 45 23.71 4.29 -0.99
C LYS A 45 22.19 4.20 -0.91
N GLY A 46 21.53 5.34 -0.68
CA GLY A 46 20.09 5.42 -0.57
C GLY A 46 19.38 5.22 -1.90
N PRO A 47 18.05 5.15 -1.87
CA PRO A 47 17.24 5.01 -3.07
C PRO A 47 17.47 6.18 -4.04
N ARG A 48 17.67 5.85 -5.30
CA ARG A 48 17.84 6.78 -6.40
C ARG A 48 17.36 6.19 -7.71
N VAL A 49 17.08 7.04 -8.67
CA VAL A 49 16.68 6.63 -10.03
C VAL A 49 17.86 6.80 -10.97
N GLU A 50 18.10 5.78 -11.78
CA GLU A 50 19.07 5.82 -12.88
C GLU A 50 18.35 5.48 -14.19
N ARG A 51 18.55 6.27 -15.24
CA ARG A 51 18.00 5.95 -16.56
C ARG A 51 18.95 5.05 -17.31
N ASP A 52 18.44 3.93 -17.83
CA ASP A 52 19.19 2.97 -18.62
C ASP A 52 18.21 2.20 -19.52
N ARG A 53 18.71 1.28 -20.33
CA ARG A 53 17.87 0.40 -21.15
C ARG A 53 17.44 -0.83 -20.38
N ALA A 54 16.28 -1.38 -20.74
CA ALA A 54 15.72 -2.60 -20.18
C ALA A 54 15.20 -3.54 -21.25
N ILE A 55 15.49 -4.84 -21.12
CA ILE A 55 14.72 -5.89 -21.79
C ILE A 55 13.85 -6.55 -20.72
N PHE A 56 12.57 -6.67 -21.03
CA PHE A 56 11.62 -7.44 -20.24
C PHE A 56 11.54 -8.85 -20.76
N ASN A 57 11.63 -9.84 -19.87
CA ASN A 57 11.44 -11.25 -20.17
C ASN A 57 10.36 -11.84 -19.27
N PHE A 58 9.55 -12.72 -19.85
CA PHE A 58 8.57 -13.53 -19.12
C PHE A 58 8.74 -14.98 -19.51
N GLU A 59 9.26 -15.78 -18.59
CA GLU A 59 9.53 -17.20 -18.81
C GLU A 59 9.11 -18.01 -17.59
N GLY A 60 8.40 -19.10 -17.78
CA GLY A 60 7.99 -20.01 -16.70
C GLY A 60 7.11 -19.35 -15.64
N GLY A 61 6.33 -18.32 -15.99
CA GLY A 61 5.51 -17.58 -15.02
C GLY A 61 6.28 -16.54 -14.20
N VAL A 62 7.56 -16.32 -14.49
CA VAL A 62 8.43 -15.38 -13.77
C VAL A 62 8.78 -14.19 -14.67
N PHE A 63 8.63 -12.99 -14.13
CA PHE A 63 9.10 -11.77 -14.76
C PHE A 63 10.58 -11.55 -14.42
N SER A 64 11.38 -11.18 -15.42
CA SER A 64 12.76 -10.77 -15.25
C SER A 64 13.10 -9.60 -16.17
N TYR A 65 14.13 -8.84 -15.80
CA TYR A 65 14.57 -7.68 -16.54
C TYR A 65 16.07 -7.68 -16.67
N GLU A 66 16.57 -7.30 -17.85
CA GLU A 66 18.00 -7.12 -18.12
C GLU A 66 18.30 -5.63 -18.22
N LYS A 67 19.13 -5.10 -17.28
CA LYS A 67 19.57 -3.70 -17.27
C LYS A 67 20.73 -3.50 -18.24
N GLY A 68 20.71 -2.40 -19.01
CA GLY A 68 21.79 -2.01 -19.91
C GLY A 68 21.82 -2.77 -21.24
N ALA A 69 20.77 -3.50 -21.57
CA ALA A 69 20.68 -4.25 -22.82
C ALA A 69 20.66 -3.30 -24.04
N LYS A 70 21.54 -3.52 -25.04
CA LYS A 70 21.70 -2.63 -26.20
C LYS A 70 20.41 -2.43 -27.00
N ASP A 71 19.60 -3.49 -27.12
CA ASP A 71 18.36 -3.51 -27.88
C ASP A 71 17.13 -3.28 -26.98
N GLY A 72 17.37 -2.95 -25.69
CA GLY A 72 16.31 -2.66 -24.73
C GLY A 72 15.70 -1.26 -24.92
N GLU A 73 14.50 -1.09 -24.36
CA GLU A 73 13.82 0.20 -24.33
C GLU A 73 14.34 1.09 -23.18
N GLU A 74 14.22 2.40 -23.29
CA GLU A 74 14.56 3.31 -22.20
C GLU A 74 13.66 3.07 -20.99
N CYS A 75 14.28 2.99 -19.80
CA CYS A 75 13.62 2.71 -18.56
C CYS A 75 14.28 3.50 -17.42
N ASP A 76 13.49 3.93 -16.47
CA ASP A 76 13.99 4.43 -15.19
C ASP A 76 14.09 3.28 -14.19
N TRP A 77 15.25 3.14 -13.55
CA TRP A 77 15.58 2.08 -12.62
C TRP A 77 15.71 2.63 -11.22
N TRP A 78 14.98 2.07 -10.29
CA TRP A 78 15.23 2.27 -8.88
C TRP A 78 16.43 1.44 -8.43
N ILE A 79 17.41 2.10 -7.84
CA ILE A 79 18.62 1.50 -7.28
C ILE A 79 18.63 1.80 -5.79
N TYR A 80 18.69 0.76 -4.97
CA TYR A 80 18.81 0.88 -3.52
C TYR A 80 19.52 -0.34 -2.95
N ASP A 81 20.79 -0.18 -2.52
CA ASP A 81 21.66 -1.27 -2.10
C ASP A 81 21.76 -2.33 -3.23
N ASP A 82 21.42 -3.58 -2.96
CA ASP A 82 21.35 -4.66 -3.95
C ASP A 82 20.03 -4.71 -4.74
N LEU A 83 19.05 -3.87 -4.41
CA LEU A 83 17.82 -3.74 -5.18
C LEU A 83 18.08 -2.97 -6.47
N ILE A 84 17.84 -3.64 -7.59
CA ILE A 84 17.82 -3.05 -8.94
C ILE A 84 16.46 -3.41 -9.54
N TYR A 85 15.58 -2.41 -9.61
CA TYR A 85 14.19 -2.64 -10.01
C TYR A 85 13.75 -1.64 -11.09
N PRO A 86 13.33 -2.11 -12.28
CA PRO A 86 12.85 -1.20 -13.31
C PRO A 86 11.49 -0.62 -12.91
N PHE A 87 11.18 0.55 -13.43
CA PHE A 87 9.86 1.13 -13.24
C PHE A 87 8.87 0.49 -14.22
N PRO A 88 7.95 -0.38 -13.77
CA PRO A 88 7.00 -1.05 -14.66
C PRO A 88 5.80 -0.15 -14.96
N LYS A 89 5.30 -0.18 -16.18
CA LYS A 89 4.11 0.53 -16.63
C LYS A 89 2.90 0.27 -15.72
N LEU A 90 2.74 -0.96 -15.25
CA LEU A 90 1.65 -1.36 -14.36
C LEU A 90 1.52 -0.46 -13.11
N SER A 91 2.64 0.06 -12.60
CA SER A 91 2.66 0.94 -11.42
C SER A 91 2.12 2.36 -11.69
N ALA A 92 1.94 2.74 -12.96
CA ALA A 92 1.42 4.05 -13.37
C ALA A 92 0.68 3.95 -14.70
N ALA A 93 -0.22 2.99 -14.84
CA ALA A 93 -0.84 2.59 -16.09
C ALA A 93 -1.83 3.60 -16.69
N VAL A 94 -2.26 4.59 -15.91
CA VAL A 94 -3.21 5.62 -16.36
C VAL A 94 -2.68 6.37 -17.59
N GLY A 95 -3.45 6.31 -18.68
CA GLY A 95 -3.13 6.98 -19.94
C GLY A 95 -2.43 6.09 -20.98
N PHE A 96 -2.08 4.86 -20.63
CA PHE A 96 -1.61 3.86 -21.59
C PHE A 96 -2.77 3.01 -22.14
N ASP A 97 -2.62 2.56 -23.38
CA ASP A 97 -3.62 1.69 -24.05
C ASP A 97 -3.63 0.24 -23.54
N SER A 98 -2.52 -0.17 -22.90
CA SER A 98 -2.35 -1.53 -22.37
C SER A 98 -1.93 -1.52 -20.91
N LEU A 99 -2.45 -2.49 -20.14
CA LEU A 99 -2.06 -2.76 -18.77
C LEU A 99 -1.06 -3.92 -18.77
N ASP A 100 0.22 -3.61 -18.74
CA ASP A 100 1.31 -4.57 -18.78
C ASP A 100 2.51 -4.13 -17.93
N VAL A 101 3.52 -4.98 -17.81
CA VAL A 101 4.72 -4.77 -17.00
C VAL A 101 5.92 -4.26 -17.80
N THR A 102 5.71 -3.76 -19.03
CA THR A 102 6.78 -3.15 -19.83
C THR A 102 7.44 -2.03 -19.03
N PRO A 103 8.78 -1.95 -19.00
CA PRO A 103 9.49 -0.85 -18.35
C PRO A 103 9.20 0.49 -19.00
N VAL A 104 9.10 1.54 -18.18
CA VAL A 104 8.82 2.92 -18.63
C VAL A 104 9.73 3.92 -17.91
N THR A 105 9.72 5.16 -18.42
CA THR A 105 10.38 6.30 -17.77
C THR A 105 9.36 7.22 -17.10
N PHE A 106 9.82 8.06 -16.16
CA PHE A 106 8.99 9.11 -15.55
C PHE A 106 8.43 10.12 -16.58
N ASP A 107 9.09 10.28 -17.73
CA ASP A 107 8.60 11.18 -18.78
C ASP A 107 7.41 10.60 -19.56
N GLN A 108 7.23 9.29 -19.53
CA GLN A 108 6.16 8.58 -20.24
C GLN A 108 4.87 8.44 -19.41
N ILE A 109 4.98 8.48 -18.10
CA ILE A 109 3.82 8.32 -17.22
C ILE A 109 3.06 9.64 -17.05
N ARG A 110 1.77 9.52 -16.73
CA ARG A 110 0.92 10.68 -16.48
C ARG A 110 1.46 11.49 -15.29
N PRO A 111 1.64 12.80 -15.41
CA PRO A 111 2.20 13.63 -14.33
C PRO A 111 1.42 13.53 -13.01
N GLY A 112 0.09 13.38 -13.04
CA GLY A 112 -0.73 13.20 -11.85
C GLY A 112 -0.43 11.93 -11.04
N CYS A 113 0.38 10.98 -11.57
CA CYS A 113 0.83 9.82 -10.80
C CYS A 113 1.83 10.20 -9.70
N TRP A 114 2.61 11.31 -9.86
CA TRP A 114 3.70 11.68 -8.97
C TRP A 114 3.88 13.19 -8.73
N LYS A 115 3.07 14.04 -9.37
CA LYS A 115 3.07 15.49 -9.16
C LYS A 115 1.75 15.92 -8.54
N GLN A 116 1.82 16.62 -7.40
CA GLN A 116 0.66 17.00 -6.61
C GLN A 116 -0.36 17.81 -7.40
N LYS A 117 0.09 18.88 -8.06
CA LYS A 117 -0.80 19.80 -8.78
C LYS A 117 -1.61 19.06 -9.85
N GLU A 118 -0.93 18.29 -10.68
CA GLU A 118 -1.56 17.52 -11.75
C GLU A 118 -2.46 16.41 -11.20
N ARG A 119 -2.14 15.84 -10.03
CA ARG A 119 -3.02 14.91 -9.31
C ARG A 119 -4.32 15.58 -8.90
N LEU A 120 -4.27 16.79 -8.36
CA LEU A 120 -5.46 17.53 -7.96
C LEU A 120 -6.34 17.90 -9.17
N GLU A 121 -5.72 18.27 -10.29
CA GLU A 121 -6.41 18.50 -11.57
C GLU A 121 -7.11 17.22 -12.07
N ASP A 122 -6.47 16.07 -11.96
CA ASP A 122 -7.04 14.76 -12.32
C ASP A 122 -8.19 14.38 -11.39
N MET A 123 -8.07 14.62 -10.10
CA MET A 123 -9.14 14.41 -9.12
C MET A 123 -10.35 15.27 -9.43
N ASP A 124 -10.15 16.55 -9.76
CA ASP A 124 -11.23 17.46 -10.14
C ASP A 124 -11.96 17.00 -11.41
N ALA A 125 -11.19 16.53 -12.40
CA ALA A 125 -11.74 16.00 -13.65
C ALA A 125 -12.59 14.73 -13.44
N ASN A 126 -12.29 13.94 -12.42
CA ASN A 126 -12.95 12.68 -12.10
C ASN A 126 -13.91 12.75 -10.90
N HIS A 127 -14.22 13.97 -10.39
CA HIS A 127 -15.11 14.19 -9.24
C HIS A 127 -14.64 13.52 -7.94
N VAL A 128 -13.33 13.31 -7.79
CA VAL A 128 -12.72 12.79 -6.57
C VAL A 128 -12.50 13.95 -5.59
N GLU A 129 -13.17 13.92 -4.45
CA GLU A 129 -13.04 14.94 -3.41
C GLU A 129 -11.80 14.75 -2.56
N ALA A 130 -11.55 13.51 -2.12
CA ALA A 130 -10.40 13.16 -1.33
C ALA A 130 -9.85 11.78 -1.71
N SER A 131 -8.58 11.55 -1.47
CA SER A 131 -7.87 10.35 -1.87
C SER A 131 -6.84 9.94 -0.81
N VAL A 132 -6.86 8.67 -0.40
CA VAL A 132 -5.83 8.04 0.41
C VAL A 132 -4.80 7.45 -0.54
N ASN A 133 -3.51 7.75 -0.37
CA ASN A 133 -2.48 7.38 -1.32
C ASN A 133 -1.48 6.37 -0.72
N PHE A 134 -1.61 5.12 -1.13
CA PHE A 134 -0.63 4.08 -0.80
C PHE A 134 0.72 4.33 -1.48
N PRO A 135 1.84 3.92 -0.85
CA PRO A 135 3.13 3.82 -1.53
C PRO A 135 3.04 2.83 -2.69
N ASN A 136 3.92 2.99 -3.69
CA ASN A 136 3.76 2.21 -4.91
C ASN A 136 5.03 1.45 -5.31
N VAL A 137 6.07 2.15 -5.80
CA VAL A 137 7.14 1.48 -6.55
C VAL A 137 8.25 0.97 -5.64
N LEU A 138 9.03 1.87 -5.05
CA LEU A 138 10.19 1.48 -4.27
C LEU A 138 9.82 0.95 -2.88
N PRO A 139 8.99 1.62 -2.08
CA PRO A 139 8.60 1.09 -0.77
C PRO A 139 7.78 -0.19 -0.87
N ARG A 140 7.23 -0.47 -2.05
CA ARG A 140 6.16 -1.44 -2.24
C ARG A 140 4.94 -1.03 -1.37
N PHE A 141 4.04 -1.92 -1.04
CA PHE A 141 2.76 -1.53 -0.42
C PHE A 141 2.85 -1.11 1.06
N CYS A 142 3.88 -1.52 1.80
CA CYS A 142 4.01 -1.18 3.22
C CYS A 142 5.46 -1.07 3.72
N GLY A 143 6.42 -0.78 2.83
CA GLY A 143 7.82 -0.64 3.19
C GLY A 143 8.62 -1.94 3.15
N GLN A 144 8.16 -2.98 2.44
CA GLN A 144 8.84 -4.28 2.35
C GLN A 144 10.28 -4.13 1.82
N ALA A 145 10.52 -3.22 0.87
CA ALA A 145 11.86 -3.00 0.35
C ALA A 145 12.86 -2.58 1.43
N PHE A 146 12.43 -1.81 2.42
CA PHE A 146 13.28 -1.40 3.56
C PHE A 146 13.47 -2.53 4.57
N LEU A 147 12.44 -3.36 4.77
CA LEU A 147 12.56 -4.58 5.59
C LEU A 147 13.64 -5.52 5.04
N GLU A 148 13.75 -5.66 3.74
CA GLU A 148 14.66 -6.59 3.07
C GLU A 148 16.13 -6.13 3.10
N ARG A 149 16.43 -4.86 3.41
CA ARG A 149 17.79 -4.31 3.39
C ARG A 149 18.55 -4.57 4.68
N GLN A 150 19.90 -4.71 4.55
CA GLN A 150 20.78 -5.04 5.68
C GLN A 150 21.05 -3.80 6.56
N ASP A 151 21.31 -2.64 5.96
CA ASP A 151 21.56 -1.38 6.68
C ASP A 151 20.25 -0.82 7.25
N LYS A 152 19.91 -1.22 8.48
CA LYS A 152 18.68 -0.78 9.16
C LYS A 152 18.70 0.69 9.58
N GLU A 153 19.90 1.29 9.79
CA GLU A 153 20.01 2.72 10.03
C GLU A 153 19.58 3.51 8.79
N LEU A 154 20.12 3.16 7.63
CA LEU A 154 19.73 3.76 6.36
C LEU A 154 18.26 3.48 6.02
N ALA A 155 17.78 2.25 6.23
CA ALA A 155 16.39 1.89 6.01
C ALA A 155 15.42 2.73 6.84
N LEU A 156 15.74 2.97 8.12
CA LEU A 156 14.93 3.83 9.00
C LEU A 156 14.91 5.29 8.51
N LEU A 157 16.05 5.80 8.06
CA LEU A 157 16.12 7.14 7.47
C LEU A 157 15.28 7.23 6.18
N CYS A 158 15.26 6.18 5.37
CA CYS A 158 14.44 6.12 4.17
C CYS A 158 12.93 6.10 4.48
N VAL A 159 12.52 5.34 5.50
CA VAL A 159 11.12 5.33 6.00
C VAL A 159 10.72 6.74 6.45
N LYS A 160 11.53 7.39 7.28
CA LYS A 160 11.26 8.75 7.76
C LYS A 160 11.22 9.78 6.63
N ALA A 161 12.13 9.68 5.66
CA ALA A 161 12.16 10.58 4.51
C ALA A 161 10.90 10.44 3.64
N TYR A 162 10.40 9.21 3.41
CA TYR A 162 9.13 8.97 2.73
C TYR A 162 7.96 9.60 3.50
N ASN A 163 7.87 9.34 4.81
CA ASN A 163 6.78 9.84 5.64
C ASN A 163 6.76 11.38 5.72
N ASP A 164 7.93 12.00 5.85
CA ASP A 164 8.05 13.46 5.86
C ASP A 164 7.64 14.06 4.52
N TRP A 165 8.08 13.49 3.39
CA TRP A 165 7.62 13.90 2.07
C TRP A 165 6.10 13.73 1.90
N MET A 166 5.55 12.58 2.31
CA MET A 166 4.12 12.29 2.21
C MET A 166 3.28 13.33 2.96
N ILE A 167 3.67 13.67 4.20
CA ILE A 167 2.91 14.58 5.07
C ILE A 167 3.16 16.05 4.69
N ASP A 168 4.44 16.44 4.55
CA ASP A 168 4.83 17.84 4.51
C ASP A 168 4.82 18.42 3.07
N GLU A 169 4.75 17.56 2.04
CA GLU A 169 4.78 17.99 0.65
C GLU A 169 3.61 17.44 -0.17
N TRP A 170 3.49 16.10 -0.32
CA TRP A 170 2.43 15.50 -1.12
C TRP A 170 1.03 15.83 -0.61
N CYS A 171 0.79 15.75 0.69
CA CYS A 171 -0.50 16.03 1.30
C CYS A 171 -0.62 17.46 1.88
N ALA A 172 0.42 18.28 1.77
CA ALA A 172 0.42 19.66 2.26
C ALA A 172 -0.08 20.66 1.20
N GLY A 173 -0.10 21.94 1.56
CA GLY A 173 -0.48 23.02 0.64
C GLY A 173 -1.86 22.81 0.04
N ASP A 174 -1.95 22.83 -1.30
CA ASP A 174 -3.20 22.64 -2.05
C ASP A 174 -3.75 21.21 -1.90
N GLY A 175 -2.90 20.23 -1.54
CA GLY A 175 -3.29 18.86 -1.24
C GLY A 175 -4.01 18.69 0.11
N LYS A 176 -3.90 19.67 1.01
CA LYS A 176 -4.42 19.56 2.38
C LYS A 176 -5.93 19.30 2.42
N GLY A 177 -6.31 18.19 3.06
CA GLY A 177 -7.71 17.76 3.16
C GLY A 177 -8.26 17.08 1.91
N ARG A 178 -7.47 17.02 0.84
CA ARG A 178 -7.80 16.28 -0.40
C ARG A 178 -6.92 15.05 -0.59
N LEU A 179 -5.62 15.18 -0.35
CA LEU A 179 -4.68 14.06 -0.30
C LEU A 179 -4.48 13.68 1.16
N ILE A 180 -4.83 12.45 1.50
CA ILE A 180 -4.77 11.92 2.88
C ILE A 180 -3.47 11.13 3.01
N PRO A 181 -2.57 11.50 3.97
CA PRO A 181 -1.28 10.86 4.08
C PRO A 181 -1.39 9.42 4.56
N MET A 182 -0.78 8.51 3.81
CA MET A 182 -0.54 7.12 4.17
C MET A 182 0.95 6.94 4.45
N THR A 183 1.31 6.72 5.70
CA THR A 183 2.70 6.55 6.11
C THR A 183 3.09 5.07 6.19
N ILE A 184 4.37 4.80 6.22
CA ILE A 184 4.94 3.46 6.37
C ILE A 184 5.72 3.35 7.67
N VAL A 185 5.94 2.13 8.13
CA VAL A 185 6.60 1.86 9.41
C VAL A 185 7.81 0.94 9.24
N PRO A 186 8.83 1.03 10.11
CA PRO A 186 9.95 0.09 10.12
C PRO A 186 9.48 -1.29 10.60
N LEU A 187 9.03 -2.16 9.67
CA LEU A 187 8.44 -3.46 9.94
C LEU A 187 9.33 -4.42 10.75
N TRP A 188 10.65 -4.18 10.78
CA TRP A 188 11.63 -5.05 11.48
C TRP A 188 11.73 -4.80 12.98
N ASP A 189 11.11 -3.72 13.49
CA ASP A 189 11.16 -3.36 14.90
C ASP A 189 9.85 -2.71 15.33
N PRO A 190 9.02 -3.37 16.16
CA PRO A 190 7.71 -2.87 16.55
C PRO A 190 7.78 -1.65 17.46
N LEU A 191 8.90 -1.44 18.19
CA LEU A 191 9.07 -0.25 19.04
C LEU A 191 9.37 0.97 18.18
N LEU A 192 10.30 0.85 17.23
CA LEU A 192 10.58 1.90 16.25
C LEU A 192 9.35 2.21 15.40
N ALA A 193 8.56 1.19 15.05
CA ALA A 193 7.30 1.36 14.33
C ALA A 193 6.30 2.17 15.16
N ALA A 194 6.14 1.86 16.45
CA ALA A 194 5.27 2.60 17.36
C ALA A 194 5.72 4.06 17.55
N GLU A 195 7.03 4.32 17.66
CA GLU A 195 7.58 5.67 17.71
C GLU A 195 7.26 6.46 16.43
N GLU A 196 7.42 5.84 15.27
CA GLU A 196 7.15 6.47 13.98
C GLU A 196 5.66 6.74 13.74
N ILE A 197 4.77 5.85 14.19
CA ILE A 197 3.32 6.08 14.19
C ILE A 197 2.98 7.34 14.99
N ARG A 198 3.47 7.46 16.23
CA ARG A 198 3.21 8.63 17.07
C ARG A 198 3.80 9.91 16.46
N ARG A 199 5.02 9.83 15.92
CA ARG A 199 5.65 10.97 15.23
C ARG A 199 4.82 11.48 14.05
N CYS A 200 4.31 10.56 13.25
CA CYS A 200 3.48 10.89 12.07
C CYS A 200 2.09 11.41 12.49
N ALA A 201 1.50 10.85 13.55
CA ALA A 201 0.24 11.33 14.11
C ALA A 201 0.35 12.76 14.64
N ASP A 202 1.44 13.10 15.33
CA ASP A 202 1.73 14.49 15.79
C ASP A 202 1.83 15.47 14.62
N LYS A 203 2.17 14.99 13.42
CA LYS A 203 2.19 15.77 12.16
C LYS A 203 0.85 15.75 11.42
N GLY A 204 -0.16 15.03 11.92
CA GLY A 204 -1.51 14.94 11.36
C GLY A 204 -1.74 13.79 10.38
N SER A 205 -0.87 12.77 10.36
CA SER A 205 -1.13 11.52 9.62
C SER A 205 -1.70 10.45 10.55
N HIS A 206 -2.91 10.00 10.25
CA HIS A 206 -3.63 8.99 11.02
C HIS A 206 -3.94 7.73 10.19
N ALA A 207 -3.09 7.41 9.23
CA ALA A 207 -3.16 6.19 8.44
C ALA A 207 -1.76 5.63 8.18
N ILE A 208 -1.56 4.35 8.46
CA ILE A 208 -0.34 3.63 8.13
C ILE A 208 -0.62 2.49 7.18
N ALA A 209 0.29 2.22 6.26
CA ALA A 209 0.32 1.00 5.47
C ALA A 209 1.02 -0.10 6.26
N PHE A 210 0.35 -1.25 6.39
CA PHE A 210 0.86 -2.41 7.11
C PHE A 210 0.69 -3.68 6.27
N THR A 211 1.32 -4.78 6.66
CA THR A 211 1.22 -6.04 5.93
C THR A 211 -0.04 -6.81 6.29
N GLU A 212 -0.71 -7.42 5.31
CA GLU A 212 -1.84 -8.34 5.51
C GLU A 212 -1.46 -9.51 6.43
N ASN A 213 -0.23 -10.01 6.27
CA ASN A 213 0.28 -11.12 7.06
C ASN A 213 1.80 -10.97 7.24
N PRO A 214 2.28 -10.73 8.47
CA PRO A 214 3.70 -10.55 8.73
C PRO A 214 4.54 -11.82 8.49
N HIS A 215 3.97 -13.01 8.74
CA HIS A 215 4.73 -14.25 8.72
C HIS A 215 5.40 -14.58 7.37
N PRO A 216 4.76 -14.42 6.21
CA PRO A 216 5.43 -14.61 4.92
C PRO A 216 6.61 -13.67 4.65
N LEU A 217 6.67 -12.53 5.35
CA LEU A 217 7.79 -11.59 5.28
C LEU A 217 8.97 -11.98 6.20
N GLY A 218 8.90 -13.13 6.87
CA GLY A 218 9.91 -13.57 7.83
C GLY A 218 9.79 -12.90 9.20
N LEU A 219 8.66 -12.25 9.47
CA LEU A 219 8.36 -11.56 10.73
C LEU A 219 7.50 -12.44 11.66
N PRO A 220 7.48 -12.15 12.98
CA PRO A 220 6.54 -12.81 13.89
C PRO A 220 5.09 -12.66 13.42
N SER A 221 4.30 -13.74 13.55
CA SER A 221 2.88 -13.72 13.19
C SER A 221 2.06 -12.86 14.15
N ILE A 222 0.81 -12.58 13.79
CA ILE A 222 -0.14 -11.88 14.67
C ILE A 222 -0.43 -12.69 15.94
N HIS A 223 -0.23 -14.01 15.90
CA HIS A 223 -0.41 -14.94 17.03
C HIS A 223 0.87 -15.20 17.83
N ALA A 224 1.94 -14.43 17.64
CA ALA A 224 3.19 -14.59 18.37
C ALA A 224 2.95 -14.51 19.89
N ALA A 225 3.44 -15.50 20.63
CA ALA A 225 3.16 -15.66 22.06
C ALA A 225 3.70 -14.52 22.95
N ASP A 226 4.69 -13.77 22.45
CA ASP A 226 5.25 -12.59 23.11
C ASP A 226 4.49 -11.30 22.82
N ASN A 227 3.38 -11.39 22.08
CA ASN A 227 2.61 -10.23 21.63
C ASN A 227 3.45 -9.20 20.89
N HIS A 228 4.31 -9.66 20.01
CA HIS A 228 5.31 -8.87 19.28
C HIS A 228 4.77 -7.53 18.70
N TRP A 229 3.56 -7.55 18.17
CA TRP A 229 2.95 -6.39 17.50
C TRP A 229 2.16 -5.45 18.42
N ASP A 230 2.01 -5.77 19.71
CA ASP A 230 1.25 -4.94 20.65
C ASP A 230 1.74 -3.49 20.72
N PRO A 231 3.06 -3.16 20.64
CA PRO A 231 3.49 -1.76 20.58
C PRO A 231 2.90 -0.99 19.38
N VAL A 232 2.77 -1.64 18.21
CA VAL A 232 2.18 -1.04 17.01
C VAL A 232 0.68 -0.81 17.21
N PHE A 233 -0.04 -1.82 17.71
CA PHE A 233 -1.48 -1.75 17.93
C PHE A 233 -1.82 -0.71 19.01
N GLN A 234 -1.03 -0.64 20.08
CA GLN A 234 -1.18 0.38 21.11
C GLN A 234 -0.96 1.79 20.54
N ALA A 235 0.09 1.99 19.73
CA ALA A 235 0.35 3.28 19.11
C ALA A 235 -0.79 3.70 18.18
N CYS A 236 -1.33 2.77 17.38
CA CYS A 236 -2.48 3.02 16.52
C CYS A 236 -3.73 3.40 17.33
N SER A 237 -4.01 2.68 18.43
CA SER A 237 -5.14 2.97 19.30
C SER A 237 -5.00 4.33 19.99
N ASP A 238 -3.81 4.63 20.56
CA ASP A 238 -3.53 5.89 21.27
C ASP A 238 -3.67 7.12 20.37
N THR A 239 -3.36 6.99 19.09
CA THR A 239 -3.33 8.10 18.13
C THR A 239 -4.50 8.09 17.15
N GLU A 240 -5.47 7.20 17.33
CA GLU A 240 -6.59 6.99 16.39
C GLU A 240 -6.12 6.70 14.94
N THR A 241 -4.94 6.10 14.80
CA THR A 241 -4.36 5.77 13.50
C THR A 241 -4.95 4.47 12.96
N ILE A 242 -5.38 4.50 11.71
CA ILE A 242 -5.95 3.33 11.01
C ILE A 242 -4.83 2.48 10.44
N LEU A 243 -4.89 1.17 10.70
CA LEU A 243 -4.02 0.17 10.12
C LEU A 243 -4.57 -0.24 8.74
N ASN A 244 -3.91 0.15 7.67
CA ASN A 244 -4.38 -0.13 6.31
C ASN A 244 -3.54 -1.23 5.68
N MET A 245 -4.20 -2.24 5.15
CA MET A 245 -3.58 -3.38 4.49
C MET A 245 -4.01 -3.41 3.03
N HIS A 246 -3.03 -3.46 2.15
CA HIS A 246 -3.24 -3.60 0.72
C HIS A 246 -2.97 -5.04 0.30
N ILE A 247 -3.76 -5.55 -0.64
CA ILE A 247 -3.49 -6.84 -1.28
C ILE A 247 -2.05 -6.90 -1.80
N GLY A 248 -1.34 -8.00 -1.55
CA GLY A 248 0.07 -8.15 -1.93
C GLY A 248 1.07 -7.58 -0.92
N SER A 249 0.65 -6.91 0.15
CA SER A 249 1.55 -6.38 1.20
C SER A 249 2.28 -7.47 1.99
N SER A 250 1.82 -8.72 1.93
CA SER A 250 2.52 -9.89 2.46
C SER A 250 3.60 -10.46 1.51
N SER A 251 3.79 -9.85 0.33
CA SER A 251 4.70 -10.33 -0.73
C SER A 251 4.39 -11.74 -1.24
N LYS A 252 3.19 -12.25 -0.99
CA LYS A 252 2.76 -13.58 -1.40
C LYS A 252 1.44 -13.49 -2.15
N MET A 253 1.45 -13.95 -3.41
CA MET A 253 0.24 -14.10 -4.20
C MET A 253 -0.30 -15.53 -4.06
N PRO A 254 -1.60 -15.71 -3.82
CA PRO A 254 -2.19 -17.04 -3.79
C PRO A 254 -2.15 -17.64 -5.20
N ALA A 255 -1.80 -18.90 -5.31
CA ALA A 255 -1.83 -19.67 -6.55
C ALA A 255 -2.21 -21.12 -6.24
N THR A 256 -2.87 -21.78 -7.17
CA THR A 256 -3.25 -23.20 -7.01
C THR A 256 -2.09 -24.13 -7.34
N SER A 257 -1.20 -23.70 -8.23
CA SER A 257 0.05 -24.39 -8.59
C SER A 257 1.05 -23.41 -9.24
N PRO A 258 2.33 -23.77 -9.34
CA PRO A 258 3.34 -22.92 -10.01
C PRO A 258 3.09 -22.68 -11.50
N ASP A 259 2.37 -23.57 -12.16
CA ASP A 259 2.01 -23.53 -13.58
C ASP A 259 0.58 -23.02 -13.83
N ALA A 260 -0.11 -22.58 -12.76
CA ALA A 260 -1.44 -21.99 -12.92
C ALA A 260 -1.36 -20.67 -13.72
N PRO A 261 -2.30 -20.45 -14.65
CA PRO A 261 -2.38 -19.18 -15.37
C PRO A 261 -2.50 -17.99 -14.40
N PHE A 262 -1.88 -16.86 -14.73
CA PHE A 262 -1.93 -15.63 -13.92
C PHE A 262 -3.37 -15.20 -13.58
N ALA A 263 -4.33 -15.45 -14.46
CA ALA A 263 -5.75 -15.20 -14.23
C ALA A 263 -6.30 -15.92 -12.98
N VAL A 264 -5.78 -17.10 -12.62
CA VAL A 264 -6.17 -17.81 -11.38
C VAL A 264 -5.72 -17.00 -10.16
N SER A 265 -4.44 -16.65 -10.10
CA SER A 265 -3.89 -15.85 -8.99
C SER A 265 -4.63 -14.52 -8.85
N SER A 266 -4.84 -13.80 -9.96
CA SER A 266 -5.60 -12.53 -9.97
C SER A 266 -7.04 -12.69 -9.49
N THR A 267 -7.68 -13.82 -9.79
CA THR A 267 -9.06 -14.08 -9.36
C THR A 267 -9.18 -14.36 -7.87
N ILE A 268 -8.18 -15.03 -7.27
CA ILE A 268 -8.22 -15.46 -5.87
C ILE A 268 -7.37 -14.60 -4.93
N THR A 269 -6.83 -13.45 -5.38
CA THR A 269 -5.99 -12.55 -4.56
C THR A 269 -6.66 -12.13 -3.26
N PHE A 270 -7.98 -11.90 -3.28
CA PHE A 270 -8.77 -11.56 -2.10
C PHE A 270 -8.64 -12.57 -0.95
N SER A 271 -8.21 -13.80 -1.21
CA SER A 271 -8.07 -14.83 -0.18
C SER A 271 -7.00 -14.48 0.87
N ASN A 272 -6.01 -13.65 0.52
CA ASN A 272 -5.06 -13.11 1.49
C ASN A 272 -5.76 -12.19 2.50
N ALA A 273 -6.56 -11.23 2.03
CA ALA A 273 -7.33 -10.33 2.90
C ALA A 273 -8.33 -11.13 3.76
N MET A 274 -8.99 -12.14 3.18
CA MET A 274 -9.89 -13.03 3.92
C MET A 274 -9.16 -13.79 5.02
N GLY A 275 -7.96 -14.33 4.75
CA GLY A 275 -7.14 -15.00 5.75
C GLY A 275 -6.68 -14.05 6.86
N SER A 276 -6.17 -12.88 6.49
CA SER A 276 -5.76 -11.83 7.40
C SER A 276 -6.92 -11.37 8.31
N PHE A 277 -8.10 -11.18 7.74
CA PHE A 277 -9.31 -10.83 8.51
C PHE A 277 -9.63 -11.87 9.59
N CYS A 278 -9.56 -13.17 9.25
CA CYS A 278 -9.74 -14.24 10.24
C CYS A 278 -8.66 -14.19 11.32
N ASP A 279 -7.40 -13.98 10.93
CA ASP A 279 -6.28 -13.88 11.87
C ASP A 279 -6.49 -12.76 12.89
N TYR A 280 -6.83 -11.55 12.44
CA TYR A 280 -7.05 -10.42 13.35
C TYR A 280 -8.25 -10.65 14.27
N ILE A 281 -9.38 -11.12 13.77
CA ILE A 281 -10.58 -11.38 14.61
C ILE A 281 -10.30 -12.47 15.63
N LEU A 282 -9.62 -13.55 15.22
CA LEU A 282 -9.39 -14.71 16.09
C LEU A 282 -8.10 -14.63 16.93
N SER A 283 -7.33 -13.54 16.82
CA SER A 283 -6.09 -13.35 17.60
C SER A 283 -6.30 -12.75 18.99
N GLY A 284 -7.50 -12.26 19.29
CA GLY A 284 -7.76 -11.49 20.51
C GLY A 284 -7.15 -10.07 20.50
N VAL A 285 -6.67 -9.59 19.36
CA VAL A 285 -6.12 -8.22 19.22
C VAL A 285 -7.17 -7.17 19.56
N PHE A 286 -8.41 -7.32 19.08
CA PHE A 286 -9.50 -6.39 19.37
C PHE A 286 -10.00 -6.44 20.82
N ASP A 287 -9.75 -7.52 21.56
CA ASP A 287 -9.99 -7.56 23.00
C ASP A 287 -8.95 -6.77 23.78
N ARG A 288 -7.68 -6.80 23.32
CA ARG A 288 -6.59 -6.02 23.92
C ARG A 288 -6.61 -4.55 23.51
N PHE A 289 -7.03 -4.27 22.27
CA PHE A 289 -7.07 -2.94 21.67
C PHE A 289 -8.43 -2.66 21.03
N PRO A 290 -9.48 -2.39 21.85
CA PRO A 290 -10.85 -2.26 21.35
C PRO A 290 -11.06 -1.04 20.42
N ASP A 291 -10.18 -0.07 20.46
CA ASP A 291 -10.23 1.13 19.61
C ASP A 291 -9.40 0.98 18.33
N LEU A 292 -8.70 -0.14 18.14
CA LEU A 292 -7.93 -0.41 16.93
C LEU A 292 -8.86 -0.52 15.71
N ARG A 293 -8.51 0.19 14.65
CA ARG A 293 -9.24 0.16 13.37
C ARG A 293 -8.35 -0.38 12.28
N ILE A 294 -8.91 -1.30 11.48
CA ILE A 294 -8.24 -1.96 10.36
C ILE A 294 -9.04 -1.73 9.09
N ALA A 295 -8.38 -1.42 7.99
CA ALA A 295 -8.97 -1.31 6.66
C ALA A 295 -8.22 -2.19 5.66
N TYR A 296 -8.96 -2.77 4.71
CA TYR A 296 -8.39 -3.57 3.62
C TYR A 296 -8.67 -2.88 2.29
N ALA A 297 -7.61 -2.63 1.52
CA ALA A 297 -7.66 -2.16 0.14
C ALA A 297 -7.57 -3.35 -0.82
N GLU A 298 -8.37 -3.32 -1.90
CA GLU A 298 -8.49 -4.38 -2.92
C GLU A 298 -8.89 -5.77 -2.39
N GLY A 299 -9.21 -5.89 -1.09
CA GLY A 299 -9.53 -7.17 -0.43
C GLY A 299 -10.88 -7.76 -0.82
N GLN A 300 -11.68 -7.08 -1.64
CA GLN A 300 -13.07 -7.43 -1.92
C GLN A 300 -13.94 -7.50 -0.64
N VAL A 301 -15.24 -7.64 -0.77
CA VAL A 301 -16.14 -7.64 0.40
C VAL A 301 -17.18 -8.77 0.36
N GLY A 302 -17.40 -9.38 -0.81
CA GLY A 302 -18.45 -10.39 -0.99
C GLY A 302 -18.28 -11.67 -0.14
N TRP A 303 -17.06 -11.97 0.27
CA TRP A 303 -16.74 -13.13 1.12
C TRP A 303 -17.01 -12.86 2.61
N MET A 304 -17.04 -11.61 3.05
CA MET A 304 -17.06 -11.21 4.46
C MET A 304 -18.28 -11.77 5.22
N PRO A 305 -19.54 -11.65 4.74
CA PRO A 305 -20.69 -12.21 5.43
C PRO A 305 -20.58 -13.72 5.66
N TYR A 306 -20.10 -14.45 4.64
CA TYR A 306 -19.91 -15.90 4.74
C TYR A 306 -18.87 -16.27 5.81
N VAL A 307 -17.75 -15.56 5.87
CA VAL A 307 -16.65 -15.83 6.82
C VAL A 307 -17.09 -15.51 8.24
N ILE A 308 -17.81 -14.40 8.46
CA ILE A 308 -18.36 -14.03 9.77
C ILE A 308 -19.32 -15.13 10.26
N GLU A 309 -20.29 -15.51 9.44
CA GLU A 309 -21.26 -16.57 9.76
C GLU A 309 -20.55 -17.92 10.03
N ARG A 310 -19.49 -18.21 9.28
CA ARG A 310 -18.68 -19.43 9.48
C ARG A 310 -17.92 -19.40 10.79
N MET A 311 -17.36 -18.27 11.20
CA MET A 311 -16.67 -18.11 12.49
C MET A 311 -17.65 -18.28 13.66
N ASP A 312 -18.82 -17.65 13.60
CA ASP A 312 -19.87 -17.80 14.62
C ASP A 312 -20.31 -19.25 14.77
N LYS A 313 -20.57 -19.93 13.66
CA LYS A 313 -20.96 -21.34 13.67
C LYS A 313 -19.87 -22.24 14.28
N LEU A 314 -18.61 -21.99 13.97
CA LEU A 314 -17.50 -22.75 14.56
C LEU A 314 -17.38 -22.51 16.07
N TRP A 315 -17.64 -21.28 16.50
CA TRP A 315 -17.67 -20.91 17.90
C TRP A 315 -18.78 -21.69 18.66
N GLU A 316 -20.00 -21.68 18.12
CA GLU A 316 -21.15 -22.33 18.74
C GLU A 316 -21.06 -23.90 18.80
N GLU A 317 -20.57 -24.50 17.68
CA GLU A 317 -20.60 -25.96 17.53
C GLU A 317 -19.47 -26.71 18.24
N ARG A 318 -18.32 -26.06 18.46
CA ARG A 318 -17.11 -26.80 18.82
C ARG A 318 -16.69 -26.64 20.25
N ASP A 319 -17.32 -25.73 21.02
CA ASP A 319 -16.84 -25.45 22.38
C ASP A 319 -15.27 -25.46 22.36
N LEU A 320 -14.75 -25.04 21.21
CA LEU A 320 -13.32 -25.05 20.95
C LEU A 320 -12.76 -24.24 22.09
N SER A 321 -11.92 -24.86 22.87
CA SER A 321 -11.06 -24.24 23.87
C SER A 321 -10.25 -23.10 23.20
N LEU A 322 -10.98 -22.10 22.75
CA LEU A 322 -10.50 -20.82 22.32
C LEU A 322 -10.14 -20.06 23.58
N ILE A 323 -9.13 -20.61 24.30
CA ILE A 323 -8.68 -20.23 25.64
C ILE A 323 -8.40 -18.71 25.75
N HIS A 324 -8.46 -17.97 24.65
CA HIS A 324 -8.09 -16.56 24.58
C HIS A 324 -9.01 -15.68 23.74
N ILE A 325 -10.20 -16.15 23.31
CA ILE A 325 -11.07 -15.36 22.43
C ILE A 325 -12.45 -15.24 23.04
N SER A 326 -12.81 -14.03 23.45
CA SER A 326 -14.17 -13.67 23.83
C SER A 326 -14.97 -13.36 22.56
N GLU A 327 -16.07 -14.05 22.33
CA GLU A 327 -17.13 -13.88 21.33
C GLU A 327 -16.72 -13.00 20.09
N PRO A 328 -16.12 -13.62 19.03
CA PRO A 328 -15.28 -12.88 18.07
C PRO A 328 -16.03 -11.88 17.19
N THR A 329 -17.32 -12.09 16.92
CA THR A 329 -18.01 -11.32 15.88
C THR A 329 -18.94 -10.24 16.37
N ARG A 330 -19.48 -10.32 17.59
CA ARG A 330 -20.39 -9.29 18.11
C ARG A 330 -19.72 -7.98 18.49
N ARG A 331 -18.39 -7.94 18.62
CA ARG A 331 -17.61 -6.74 18.96
C ARG A 331 -16.84 -6.13 17.78
N ALA A 332 -16.75 -6.84 16.65
CA ALA A 332 -15.94 -6.43 15.49
C ALA A 332 -16.74 -5.74 14.38
N ILE A 333 -18.06 -5.56 14.56
CA ILE A 333 -18.97 -4.91 13.60
C ILE A 333 -19.52 -3.62 14.17
#